data_2d65857d6288128aebf102ab448f150e
#
_entry.id   2d65857d6288128aebf102ab448f150e
#
_cell.length_a   1.000
_cell.length_b   1.000
_cell.length_c   1.000
_cell.angle_alpha   90.00
_cell.angle_beta   90.00
_cell.angle_gamma   90.00
#
_symmetry.space_group_name_H-M   'P 1'
#
loop_
_entity.id
_entity.type
_entity.pdbx_description
1 polymer ?
#
loop_
_entity_poly.entity_id
_entity_poly.type
_entity_poly.pdbx_seq_one_letter_code
_entity_poly.pdbx_strand_id
1 'polypeptide(L)'
;SIEVLTIGAGGGSLAWKDEGGSLRNGPQSAGAFPGPACYKNGNKIATNTDANLVLGRLGTSLAGGKIMLDPKLAEASVQTSVAEPFGMELHEAAESIIAVANANMANAVRLLSISRGYDPRDFALVAFGGAGALHGAAIAKELSIPTVIIPPSPGVTSALGCLLVDIQHDFS
;
A
#
# COMPACT_ATOMS: atom_id res chain seq x y z
N SER A 1 -12.47 -23.49 0.87
CA SER A 1 -11.78 -22.75 -0.20
C SER A 1 -11.28 -21.41 0.34
N ILE A 2 -10.13 -20.98 -0.10
CA ILE A 2 -9.60 -19.64 0.20
C ILE A 2 -10.27 -18.68 -0.78
N GLU A 3 -10.87 -17.62 -0.25
CA GLU A 3 -11.45 -16.56 -1.07
C GLU A 3 -10.43 -15.45 -1.28
N VAL A 4 -10.33 -14.96 -2.52
CA VAL A 4 -9.39 -13.91 -2.92
C VAL A 4 -10.14 -12.78 -3.58
N LEU A 5 -9.94 -11.56 -3.08
CA LEU A 5 -10.35 -10.32 -3.72
C LEU A 5 -9.09 -9.54 -4.10
N THR A 6 -8.94 -9.22 -5.37
CA THR A 6 -7.81 -8.43 -5.86
C THR A 6 -8.23 -6.97 -6.01
N ILE A 7 -7.44 -6.06 -5.46
CA ILE A 7 -7.61 -4.61 -5.63
C ILE A 7 -6.28 -4.00 -6.10
N GLY A 8 -6.37 -2.90 -6.83
CA GLY A 8 -5.19 -2.13 -7.25
C GLY A 8 -4.68 -1.23 -6.13
N ALA A 9 -4.03 -1.83 -5.11
CA ALA A 9 -3.49 -1.08 -3.97
C ALA A 9 -2.13 -1.65 -3.55
N GLY A 10 -1.15 -0.77 -3.38
CA GLY A 10 0.21 -1.15 -2.98
C GLY A 10 1.15 0.05 -2.96
N GLY A 11 2.45 -0.21 -2.77
CA GLY A 11 3.47 0.85 -2.69
C GLY A 11 3.57 1.72 -3.95
N GLY A 12 3.33 1.13 -5.13
CA GLY A 12 3.35 1.83 -6.41
C GLY A 12 2.04 2.51 -6.81
N SER A 13 0.96 2.43 -6.01
CA SER A 13 -0.31 3.10 -6.33
C SER A 13 -0.11 4.60 -6.49
N LEU A 14 -0.57 5.14 -7.62
CA LEU A 14 -0.46 6.56 -7.95
C LEU A 14 -1.49 7.37 -7.16
N ALA A 15 -1.08 8.56 -6.72
CA ALA A 15 -1.95 9.54 -6.07
C ALA A 15 -2.13 10.78 -6.95
N TRP A 16 -3.37 11.20 -7.15
CA TRP A 16 -3.71 12.27 -8.08
C TRP A 16 -5.05 12.93 -7.75
N LYS A 17 -5.25 14.14 -8.25
CA LYS A 17 -6.52 14.87 -8.15
C LYS A 17 -7.36 14.56 -9.38
N ASP A 18 -8.59 14.07 -9.17
CA ASP A 18 -9.51 13.81 -10.27
C ASP A 18 -10.21 15.08 -10.77
N GLU A 19 -10.95 14.98 -11.87
CA GLU A 19 -11.70 16.09 -12.46
C GLU A 19 -12.77 16.67 -11.51
N GLY A 20 -13.26 15.86 -10.58
CA GLY A 20 -14.21 16.28 -9.54
C GLY A 20 -13.54 16.96 -8.34
N GLY A 21 -12.21 17.11 -8.36
CA GLY A 21 -11.45 17.74 -7.28
C GLY A 21 -11.14 16.84 -6.09
N SER A 22 -11.37 15.51 -6.20
CA SER A 22 -11.11 14.56 -5.12
C SER A 22 -9.70 13.95 -5.24
N LEU A 23 -9.07 13.69 -4.09
CA LEU A 23 -7.83 12.92 -4.05
C LEU A 23 -8.13 11.44 -4.30
N ARG A 24 -7.46 10.88 -5.31
CA ARG A 24 -7.51 9.46 -5.66
C ARG A 24 -6.20 8.77 -5.33
N ASN A 25 -6.29 7.48 -5.03
CA ASN A 25 -5.15 6.61 -4.82
C ASN A 25 -5.42 5.26 -5.51
N GLY A 26 -4.62 4.95 -6.54
CA GLY A 26 -4.89 3.81 -7.41
C GLY A 26 -6.19 3.98 -8.25
N PRO A 27 -6.66 2.93 -8.93
CA PRO A 27 -6.03 1.60 -9.06
C PRO A 27 -4.76 1.60 -9.92
N GLN A 28 -4.45 2.71 -10.60
CA GLN A 28 -3.26 2.84 -11.42
C GLN A 28 -2.01 2.74 -10.55
N SER A 29 -1.00 2.08 -11.08
CA SER A 29 0.28 1.88 -10.42
C SER A 29 1.44 2.31 -11.32
N ALA A 30 2.49 2.87 -10.71
CA ALA A 30 3.76 3.10 -11.39
C ALA A 30 4.50 1.79 -11.72
N GLY A 31 4.02 0.65 -11.22
CA GLY A 31 4.63 -0.65 -11.41
C GLY A 31 6.03 -0.77 -10.80
N ALA A 32 6.79 -1.73 -11.31
CA ALA A 32 8.20 -1.89 -10.95
C ALA A 32 9.08 -0.91 -11.73
N PHE A 33 8.68 -0.56 -12.96
CA PHE A 33 9.33 0.41 -13.82
C PHE A 33 8.25 1.28 -14.51
N PRO A 34 8.35 2.62 -14.45
CA PRO A 34 9.39 3.40 -13.78
C PRO A 34 9.39 3.29 -12.25
N GLY A 35 8.29 2.79 -11.62
CA GLY A 35 8.15 2.68 -10.18
C GLY A 35 7.90 4.02 -9.49
N PRO A 36 7.98 4.08 -8.15
CA PRO A 36 7.91 5.31 -7.37
C PRO A 36 8.91 6.37 -7.85
N ALA A 37 8.59 7.64 -7.66
CA ALA A 37 9.46 8.75 -8.06
C ALA A 37 10.84 8.67 -7.38
N CYS A 38 10.87 8.26 -6.11
CA CYS A 38 12.10 8.07 -5.34
C CYS A 38 13.03 6.97 -5.89
N TYR A 39 12.59 6.12 -6.84
CA TYR A 39 13.44 5.11 -7.49
C TYR A 39 14.34 5.68 -8.60
N LYS A 40 14.20 6.96 -8.96
CA LYS A 40 15.04 7.68 -9.95
C LYS A 40 14.91 7.19 -11.39
N ASN A 41 13.80 6.52 -11.73
CA ASN A 41 13.55 6.00 -13.09
C ASN A 41 12.64 6.89 -13.93
N GLY A 42 12.42 8.15 -13.52
CA GLY A 42 11.71 9.17 -14.32
C GLY A 42 10.23 9.34 -14.00
N ASN A 43 9.64 8.58 -13.09
CA ASN A 43 8.28 8.86 -12.62
C ASN A 43 8.26 10.19 -11.84
N LYS A 44 7.20 10.99 -12.07
CA LYS A 44 7.00 12.28 -11.40
C LYS A 44 5.71 12.35 -10.58
N ILE A 45 4.86 11.33 -10.69
CA ILE A 45 3.58 11.26 -9.97
C ILE A 45 3.82 10.58 -8.63
N ALA A 46 3.27 11.15 -7.56
CA ALA A 46 3.38 10.60 -6.22
C ALA A 46 2.81 9.18 -6.14
N THR A 47 3.49 8.34 -5.37
CA THR A 47 3.03 7.00 -5.01
C THR A 47 2.93 6.85 -3.49
N ASN A 48 2.32 5.75 -3.02
CA ASN A 48 2.33 5.41 -1.60
C ASN A 48 3.75 5.26 -1.04
N THR A 49 4.69 4.76 -1.84
CA THR A 49 6.11 4.66 -1.43
C THR A 49 6.72 6.04 -1.22
N ASP A 50 6.47 6.99 -2.14
CA ASP A 50 6.95 8.36 -2.02
C ASP A 50 6.36 9.03 -0.77
N ALA A 51 5.05 8.90 -0.55
CA ALA A 51 4.39 9.44 0.63
C ALA A 51 4.93 8.84 1.94
N ASN A 52 5.15 7.53 2.00
CA ASN A 52 5.75 6.90 3.18
C ASN A 52 7.21 7.32 3.41
N LEU A 53 7.96 7.61 2.36
CA LEU A 53 9.33 8.14 2.48
C LEU A 53 9.31 9.57 3.04
N VAL A 54 8.43 10.45 2.55
CA VAL A 54 8.21 11.81 3.07
C VAL A 54 7.81 11.77 4.55
N LEU A 55 6.98 10.81 4.95
CA LEU A 55 6.55 10.63 6.34
C LEU A 55 7.60 9.98 7.25
N GLY A 56 8.78 9.64 6.72
CA GLY A 56 9.85 8.98 7.49
C GLY A 56 9.52 7.54 7.93
N ARG A 57 8.51 6.91 7.30
CA ARG A 57 8.12 5.52 7.59
C ARG A 57 8.97 4.49 6.85
N LEU A 58 9.74 4.95 5.87
CA LEU A 58 10.71 4.17 5.13
C LEU A 58 12.10 4.77 5.30
N GLY A 59 13.10 3.91 5.40
CA GLY A 59 14.49 4.32 5.30
C GLY A 59 14.86 4.68 3.85
N THR A 60 16.05 5.23 3.67
CA THR A 60 16.56 5.67 2.35
C THR A 60 17.05 4.52 1.46
N SER A 61 16.84 3.28 1.86
CA SER A 61 17.18 2.10 1.06
C SER A 61 16.20 0.96 1.28
N LEU A 62 16.00 0.16 0.23
CA LEU A 62 15.17 -1.06 0.24
C LEU A 62 15.99 -2.28 -0.18
N ALA A 63 15.41 -3.47 0.03
CA ALA A 63 15.99 -4.76 -0.40
C ALA A 63 17.45 -4.96 0.07
N GLY A 64 17.72 -4.65 1.34
CA GLY A 64 19.08 -4.81 1.90
C GLY A 64 20.10 -3.85 1.30
N GLY A 65 19.69 -2.64 0.91
CA GLY A 65 20.56 -1.62 0.34
C GLY A 65 20.69 -1.67 -1.20
N LYS A 66 20.02 -2.61 -1.87
CA LYS A 66 20.09 -2.73 -3.34
C LYS A 66 19.39 -1.59 -4.08
N ILE A 67 18.37 -0.99 -3.48
CA ILE A 67 17.62 0.12 -4.05
C ILE A 67 17.80 1.34 -3.15
N MET A 68 18.50 2.35 -3.64
CA MET A 68 18.68 3.62 -2.94
C MET A 68 17.57 4.58 -3.33
N LEU A 69 16.81 5.04 -2.33
CA LEU A 69 15.70 5.97 -2.51
C LEU A 69 16.20 7.41 -2.47
N ASP A 70 15.58 8.28 -3.27
CA ASP A 70 15.86 9.72 -3.28
C ASP A 70 14.72 10.47 -2.59
N PRO A 71 14.92 10.99 -1.36
CA PRO A 71 13.88 11.74 -0.64
C PRO A 71 13.43 13.00 -1.38
N LYS A 72 14.31 13.67 -2.10
CA LYS A 72 13.97 14.90 -2.83
C LYS A 72 13.02 14.65 -3.99
N LEU A 73 13.16 13.51 -4.67
CA LEU A 73 12.23 13.11 -5.72
C LEU A 73 10.87 12.69 -5.14
N ALA A 74 10.85 12.06 -3.97
CA ALA A 74 9.60 11.78 -3.25
C ALA A 74 8.88 13.08 -2.86
N GLU A 75 9.59 14.01 -2.22
CA GLU A 75 9.05 15.32 -1.84
C GLU A 75 8.52 16.08 -3.07
N ALA A 76 9.29 16.17 -4.15
CA ALA A 76 8.87 16.84 -5.37
C ALA A 76 7.61 16.20 -5.98
N SER A 77 7.50 14.87 -5.99
CA SER A 77 6.33 14.17 -6.53
C SER A 77 5.07 14.42 -5.69
N VAL A 78 5.18 14.34 -4.36
CA VAL A 78 4.06 14.64 -3.44
C VAL A 78 3.65 16.11 -3.55
N GLN A 79 4.63 17.01 -3.63
CA GLN A 79 4.39 18.44 -3.78
C GLN A 79 3.57 18.74 -5.03
N THR A 80 3.99 18.25 -6.18
CA THR A 80 3.36 18.58 -7.47
C THR A 80 2.07 17.81 -7.72
N SER A 81 1.95 16.57 -7.24
CA SER A 81 0.77 15.73 -7.48
C SER A 81 -0.39 16.03 -6.52
N VAL A 82 -0.08 16.44 -5.29
CA VAL A 82 -1.11 16.56 -4.24
C VAL A 82 -1.02 17.88 -3.48
N ALA A 83 0.13 18.24 -2.90
CA ALA A 83 0.22 19.42 -2.03
C ALA A 83 -0.22 20.70 -2.76
N GLU A 84 0.36 21.03 -3.89
CA GLU A 84 0.00 22.20 -4.68
C GLU A 84 -1.45 22.17 -5.20
N PRO A 85 -1.92 21.07 -5.85
CA PRO A 85 -3.29 21.01 -6.36
C PRO A 85 -4.37 21.16 -5.28
N PHE A 86 -4.09 20.81 -4.02
CA PHE A 86 -5.04 20.91 -2.91
C PHE A 86 -4.73 22.05 -1.94
N GLY A 87 -3.64 22.79 -2.11
CA GLY A 87 -3.23 23.85 -1.20
C GLY A 87 -2.87 23.34 0.20
N MET A 88 -2.24 22.16 0.26
CA MET A 88 -1.82 21.50 1.51
C MET A 88 -0.31 21.66 1.72
N GLU A 89 0.11 21.58 2.98
CA GLU A 89 1.52 21.40 3.30
C GLU A 89 1.99 20.00 2.87
N LEU A 90 3.28 19.86 2.56
CA LEU A 90 3.86 18.62 2.03
C LEU A 90 3.56 17.39 2.90
N HIS A 91 3.73 17.54 4.21
CA HIS A 91 3.53 16.43 5.14
C HIS A 91 2.04 16.03 5.23
N GLU A 92 1.15 17.02 5.26
CA GLU A 92 -0.30 16.82 5.23
C GLU A 92 -0.75 16.12 3.94
N ALA A 93 -0.18 16.50 2.79
CA ALA A 93 -0.44 15.85 1.52
C ALA A 93 -0.02 14.37 1.54
N ALA A 94 1.17 14.06 2.08
CA ALA A 94 1.64 12.70 2.22
C ALA A 94 0.74 11.86 3.16
N GLU A 95 0.30 12.43 4.28
CA GLU A 95 -0.66 11.78 5.17
C GLU A 95 -2.00 11.50 4.49
N SER A 96 -2.51 12.46 3.71
CA SER A 96 -3.75 12.31 2.96
C SER A 96 -3.68 11.20 1.90
N ILE A 97 -2.56 11.08 1.20
CA ILE A 97 -2.31 9.97 0.26
C ILE A 97 -2.46 8.62 0.97
N ILE A 98 -1.80 8.46 2.12
CA ILE A 98 -1.83 7.20 2.87
C ILE A 98 -3.21 6.96 3.50
N ALA A 99 -3.90 8.00 3.95
CA ALA A 99 -5.26 7.87 4.48
C ALA A 99 -6.23 7.32 3.42
N VAL A 100 -6.20 7.86 2.19
CA VAL A 100 -7.02 7.36 1.08
C VAL A 100 -6.66 5.92 0.72
N ALA A 101 -5.36 5.58 0.68
CA ALA A 101 -4.92 4.21 0.44
C ALA A 101 -5.46 3.24 1.50
N ASN A 102 -5.36 3.60 2.78
CA ASN A 102 -5.87 2.77 3.89
C ASN A 102 -7.38 2.59 3.82
N ALA A 103 -8.14 3.67 3.52
CA ALA A 103 -9.59 3.59 3.36
C ALA A 103 -9.99 2.65 2.21
N ASN A 104 -9.30 2.70 1.08
CA ASN A 104 -9.54 1.80 -0.05
C ASN A 104 -9.28 0.34 0.35
N MET A 105 -8.19 0.05 1.06
CA MET A 105 -7.88 -1.29 1.56
C MET A 105 -8.88 -1.77 2.60
N ALA A 106 -9.27 -0.91 3.55
CA ALA A 106 -10.29 -1.24 4.56
C ALA A 106 -11.63 -1.56 3.91
N ASN A 107 -12.04 -0.83 2.87
CA ASN A 107 -13.25 -1.13 2.11
C ASN A 107 -13.20 -2.51 1.44
N ALA A 108 -12.05 -2.91 0.91
CA ALA A 108 -11.89 -4.26 0.36
C ALA A 108 -12.05 -5.34 1.44
N VAL A 109 -11.51 -5.13 2.63
CA VAL A 109 -11.70 -6.06 3.76
C VAL A 109 -13.17 -6.11 4.18
N ARG A 110 -13.88 -4.96 4.21
CA ARG A 110 -15.33 -4.93 4.48
C ARG A 110 -16.13 -5.75 3.47
N LEU A 111 -15.78 -5.68 2.18
CA LEU A 111 -16.45 -6.49 1.15
C LEU A 111 -16.24 -7.99 1.34
N LEU A 112 -15.07 -8.41 1.82
CA LEU A 112 -14.79 -9.83 2.09
C LEU A 112 -15.40 -10.33 3.40
N SER A 113 -15.67 -9.46 4.36
CA SER A 113 -16.15 -9.82 5.70
C SER A 113 -17.62 -9.44 5.90
N ILE A 114 -17.92 -8.16 6.11
CA ILE A 114 -19.24 -7.67 6.53
C ILE A 114 -20.33 -8.00 5.50
N SER A 115 -20.05 -7.83 4.21
CA SER A 115 -21.02 -8.15 3.15
C SER A 115 -21.38 -9.65 3.08
N ARG A 116 -20.61 -10.50 3.76
CA ARG A 116 -20.82 -11.95 3.88
C ARG A 116 -21.28 -12.39 5.26
N GLY A 117 -21.56 -11.43 6.14
CA GLY A 117 -22.05 -11.69 7.48
C GLY A 117 -20.97 -12.01 8.52
N TYR A 118 -19.69 -11.79 8.19
CA TYR A 118 -18.60 -11.95 9.15
C TYR A 118 -18.31 -10.63 9.87
N ASP A 119 -18.09 -10.68 11.17
CA ASP A 119 -17.63 -9.53 11.95
C ASP A 119 -16.09 -9.49 11.93
N PRO A 120 -15.47 -8.42 11.36
CA PRO A 120 -14.01 -8.30 11.35
C PRO A 120 -13.36 -8.36 12.73
N ARG A 121 -14.09 -7.98 13.79
CA ARG A 121 -13.61 -7.99 15.17
C ARG A 121 -13.32 -9.39 15.72
N ASP A 122 -13.88 -10.42 15.10
CA ASP A 122 -13.67 -11.82 15.48
C ASP A 122 -12.41 -12.42 14.82
N PHE A 123 -11.69 -11.63 13.99
CA PHE A 123 -10.55 -12.09 13.22
C PHE A 123 -9.25 -11.36 13.60
N ALA A 124 -8.14 -11.94 13.19
CA ALA A 124 -6.85 -11.28 13.16
C ALA A 124 -6.53 -10.88 11.71
N LEU A 125 -5.94 -9.70 11.53
CA LEU A 125 -5.42 -9.24 10.25
C LEU A 125 -3.97 -9.70 10.08
N VAL A 126 -3.71 -10.53 9.07
CA VAL A 126 -2.33 -10.89 8.71
C VAL A 126 -1.85 -9.96 7.60
N ALA A 127 -0.86 -9.13 7.90
CA ALA A 127 -0.29 -8.16 6.95
C ALA A 127 1.09 -8.61 6.48
N PHE A 128 1.23 -8.88 5.18
CA PHE A 128 2.49 -9.30 4.57
C PHE A 128 2.65 -8.70 3.16
N GLY A 129 3.73 -9.05 2.48
CA GLY A 129 4.13 -8.42 1.22
C GLY A 129 5.03 -7.20 1.42
N GLY A 130 5.44 -6.56 0.33
CA GLY A 130 6.41 -5.47 0.35
C GLY A 130 5.97 -4.22 1.13
N ALA A 131 4.67 -3.86 1.08
CA ALA A 131 4.13 -2.68 1.72
C ALA A 131 3.05 -2.99 2.77
N GLY A 132 2.56 -4.23 2.88
CA GLY A 132 1.42 -4.60 3.71
C GLY A 132 1.58 -4.20 5.18
N ALA A 133 2.77 -4.41 5.74
CA ALA A 133 3.07 -4.08 7.12
C ALA A 133 2.91 -2.57 7.45
N LEU A 134 3.13 -1.68 6.47
CA LEU A 134 2.98 -0.23 6.66
C LEU A 134 1.52 0.20 6.83
N HIS A 135 0.58 -0.59 6.35
CA HIS A 135 -0.84 -0.29 6.34
C HIS A 135 -1.64 -1.07 7.39
N GLY A 136 -1.14 -2.22 7.83
CA GLY A 136 -1.87 -3.20 8.64
C GLY A 136 -2.49 -2.62 9.91
N ALA A 137 -1.72 -1.85 10.69
CA ALA A 137 -2.20 -1.25 11.93
C ALA A 137 -3.33 -0.21 11.70
N ALA A 138 -3.22 0.62 10.65
CA ALA A 138 -4.22 1.62 10.32
C ALA A 138 -5.53 0.96 9.85
N ILE A 139 -5.44 -0.07 9.00
CA ILE A 139 -6.58 -0.84 8.52
C ILE A 139 -7.28 -1.57 9.68
N ALA A 140 -6.52 -2.21 10.56
CA ALA A 140 -7.07 -2.90 11.73
C ALA A 140 -7.79 -1.92 12.67
N LYS A 141 -7.21 -0.73 12.90
CA LYS A 141 -7.83 0.33 13.71
C LYS A 141 -9.17 0.78 13.10
N GLU A 142 -9.22 0.99 11.80
CA GLU A 142 -10.43 1.43 11.08
C GLU A 142 -11.55 0.37 11.13
N LEU A 143 -11.18 -0.90 11.10
CA LEU A 143 -12.12 -2.02 11.14
C LEU A 143 -12.36 -2.58 12.55
N SER A 144 -11.74 -2.00 13.58
CA SER A 144 -11.78 -2.46 14.96
C SER A 144 -11.31 -3.93 15.11
N ILE A 145 -10.38 -4.36 14.26
CA ILE A 145 -9.73 -5.67 14.35
C ILE A 145 -8.73 -5.62 15.51
N PRO A 146 -8.83 -6.51 16.52
CA PRO A 146 -8.04 -6.40 17.74
C PRO A 146 -6.57 -6.81 17.57
N THR A 147 -6.28 -7.61 16.54
CA THR A 147 -4.96 -8.25 16.39
C THR A 147 -4.44 -8.08 14.97
N VAL A 148 -3.20 -7.60 14.85
CA VAL A 148 -2.44 -7.58 13.59
C VAL A 148 -1.25 -8.50 13.72
N ILE A 149 -1.10 -9.42 12.77
CA ILE A 149 0.02 -10.35 12.70
C ILE A 149 0.90 -9.96 11.51
N ILE A 150 2.16 -9.67 11.78
CA ILE A 150 3.17 -9.45 10.76
C ILE A 150 4.18 -10.60 10.87
N PRO A 151 4.22 -11.52 9.88
CA PRO A 151 5.11 -12.65 9.92
C PRO A 151 6.59 -12.21 9.83
N PRO A 152 7.52 -13.03 10.29
CA PRO A 152 8.94 -12.83 10.01
C PRO A 152 9.17 -12.74 8.50
N SER A 153 9.98 -11.77 8.05
CA SER A 153 10.27 -11.56 6.64
C SER A 153 9.01 -11.38 5.76
N PRO A 154 8.15 -10.39 6.07
CA PRO A 154 6.84 -10.24 5.45
C PRO A 154 6.90 -10.07 3.92
N GLY A 155 8.00 -9.51 3.39
CA GLY A 155 8.19 -9.31 1.95
C GLY A 155 8.34 -10.59 1.12
N VAL A 156 8.62 -11.73 1.75
CA VAL A 156 8.83 -13.03 1.08
C VAL A 156 7.88 -14.12 1.59
N THR A 157 6.86 -13.78 2.37
CA THR A 157 5.91 -14.75 2.95
C THR A 157 5.21 -15.58 1.87
N SER A 158 4.81 -14.98 0.74
CA SER A 158 4.19 -15.71 -0.36
C SER A 158 5.15 -16.72 -1.00
N ALA A 159 6.42 -16.35 -1.17
CA ALA A 159 7.43 -17.27 -1.71
C ALA A 159 7.67 -18.44 -0.74
N LEU A 160 7.71 -18.17 0.57
CA LEU A 160 7.79 -19.22 1.57
C LEU A 160 6.57 -20.14 1.51
N GLY A 161 5.38 -19.60 1.36
CA GLY A 161 4.15 -20.38 1.17
C GLY A 161 4.25 -21.34 -0.01
N CYS A 162 4.76 -20.88 -1.15
CA CYS A 162 4.95 -21.73 -2.33
C CYS A 162 5.92 -22.91 -2.11
N LEU A 163 6.84 -22.78 -1.16
CA LEU A 163 7.78 -23.86 -0.80
C LEU A 163 7.16 -24.88 0.18
N LEU A 164 6.08 -24.53 0.84
CA LEU A 164 5.47 -25.35 1.90
C LEU A 164 4.22 -26.10 1.44
N VAL A 165 3.68 -25.80 0.25
CA VAL A 165 2.51 -26.50 -0.28
C VAL A 165 2.93 -27.79 -1.01
N ASP A 166 2.11 -28.83 -0.83
CA ASP A 166 2.25 -30.05 -1.61
C ASP A 166 1.83 -29.83 -3.08
N ILE A 167 2.42 -30.60 -3.98
CA ILE A 167 2.02 -30.60 -5.38
C ILE A 167 0.65 -31.28 -5.50
N GLN A 168 -0.36 -30.50 -5.89
CA GLN A 168 -1.71 -31.01 -6.12
C GLN A 168 -1.97 -31.03 -7.64
N HIS A 169 -2.42 -32.18 -8.14
CA HIS A 169 -2.87 -32.32 -9.53
C HIS A 169 -4.39 -32.54 -9.51
N ASP A 170 -5.12 -31.60 -10.11
CA ASP A 170 -6.55 -31.77 -10.35
C ASP A 170 -6.74 -32.35 -11.76
N PHE A 171 -7.41 -33.51 -11.83
CA PHE A 171 -7.83 -34.14 -13.08
C PHE A 171 -9.33 -33.93 -13.26
N SER A 172 -9.75 -33.24 -14.29
CA SER A 172 -11.14 -33.04 -14.70
C SER A 172 -11.51 -33.92 -15.88
#